data_106173e43e98122c8f4dca0acaa10074
#
_entry.id   106173e43e98122c8f4dca0acaa10074
#
_cell.length_a   1.000
_cell.length_b   1.000
_cell.length_c   1.000
_cell.angle_alpha   90.00
_cell.angle_beta   90.00
_cell.angle_gamma   90.00
#
_symmetry.space_group_name_H-M   'P 1'
#
loop_
_entity.id
_entity.type
_entity.pdbx_description
1 polymer ?
#
loop_
_entity_poly.entity_id
_entity_poly.type
_entity_poly.pdbx_seq_one_letter_code
_entity_poly.pdbx_strand_id
1 'polypeptide(L)'
;AVAMKMVRDIILETVGRKEKPLLVIDEAHLLSAEVFAQLHTLAQFDFDSDPLLPVILCGQDKLIDRLSYPTARPLASRVIGRSHLKALQLETMKAYIDHHLSLAGSSKNPFSDEAILAIHQGSGGLLRRANTLARGAMLASAIEKCQVISGEHVRLASTEII
;
A
#
# COMPACT_ATOMS: atom_id res chain seq x y z
N ALA A 1 -7.72 10.79 27.54
CA ALA A 1 -8.88 11.70 27.56
C ALA A 1 -8.59 13.01 26.84
N VAL A 2 -7.50 13.73 27.14
CA VAL A 2 -7.19 15.05 26.55
C VAL A 2 -6.97 14.95 25.04
N ALA A 3 -6.14 14.02 24.56
CA ALA A 3 -5.83 13.84 23.12
C ALA A 3 -7.10 13.53 22.29
N MET A 4 -7.98 12.67 22.79
CA MET A 4 -9.25 12.35 22.12
C MET A 4 -10.15 13.58 21.99
N LYS A 5 -10.21 14.42 23.02
CA LYS A 5 -10.97 15.67 22.98
C LYS A 5 -10.40 16.61 21.91
N MET A 6 -9.07 16.81 21.91
CA MET A 6 -8.40 17.68 20.93
C MET A 6 -8.67 17.21 19.48
N VAL A 7 -8.59 15.91 19.22
CA VAL A 7 -8.87 15.37 17.89
C VAL A 7 -10.33 15.60 17.48
N ARG A 8 -11.28 15.39 18.40
CA ARG A 8 -12.70 15.67 18.15
C ARG A 8 -12.95 17.16 17.86
N ASP A 9 -12.33 18.06 18.62
CA ASP A 9 -12.44 19.51 18.42
C ASP A 9 -11.92 19.91 17.02
N ILE A 10 -10.77 19.34 16.58
CA ILE A 10 -10.22 19.56 15.23
C ILE A 10 -11.19 19.07 14.15
N ILE A 11 -11.79 17.89 14.32
CA ILE A 11 -12.74 17.34 13.35
C ILE A 11 -13.95 18.26 13.24
N LEU A 12 -14.54 18.70 14.36
CA LEU A 12 -15.70 19.59 14.36
C LEU A 12 -15.37 20.96 13.74
N GLU A 13 -14.20 21.51 14.02
CA GLU A 13 -13.72 22.75 13.40
C GLU A 13 -13.58 22.60 11.88
N THR A 14 -12.98 21.48 11.42
CA THR A 14 -12.84 21.16 9.98
C THR A 14 -14.19 21.08 9.28
N VAL A 15 -15.14 20.37 9.88
CA VAL A 15 -16.51 20.28 9.36
C VAL A 15 -17.21 21.65 9.35
N GLY A 16 -17.00 22.46 10.40
CA GLY A 16 -17.52 23.84 10.49
C GLY A 16 -17.02 24.72 9.35
N ARG A 17 -15.84 24.46 8.80
CA ARG A 17 -15.30 25.11 7.60
C ARG A 17 -15.85 24.52 6.27
N LYS A 18 -16.82 23.60 6.34
CA LYS A 18 -17.35 22.84 5.19
C LYS A 18 -16.32 21.94 4.49
N GLU A 19 -15.27 21.55 5.21
CA GLU A 19 -14.26 20.59 4.76
C GLU A 19 -14.65 19.19 5.25
N LYS A 20 -14.16 18.15 4.57
CA LYS A 20 -14.43 16.74 4.91
C LYS A 20 -13.17 16.12 5.48
N PRO A 21 -13.07 15.91 6.80
CA PRO A 21 -11.93 15.21 7.39
C PRO A 21 -11.92 13.74 6.95
N LEU A 22 -10.73 13.18 6.77
CA LEU A 22 -10.49 11.77 6.47
C LEU A 22 -9.32 11.29 7.31
N LEU A 23 -9.50 10.20 8.06
CA LEU A 23 -8.44 9.56 8.80
C LEU A 23 -7.94 8.34 8.02
N VAL A 24 -6.66 8.34 7.65
CA VAL A 24 -5.99 7.18 7.04
C VAL A 24 -4.95 6.67 8.00
N ILE A 25 -5.02 5.37 8.33
CA ILE A 25 -4.06 4.70 9.21
C ILE A 25 -3.39 3.60 8.41
N ASP A 26 -2.11 3.80 8.12
CA ASP A 26 -1.26 2.77 7.52
C ASP A 26 -0.72 1.82 8.58
N GLU A 27 -0.35 0.60 8.18
CA GLU A 27 0.12 -0.48 9.06
C GLU A 27 -0.84 -0.77 10.25
N ALA A 28 -2.14 -0.59 10.03
CA ALA A 28 -3.16 -0.70 11.06
C ALA A 28 -3.21 -2.09 11.74
N HIS A 29 -2.63 -3.12 11.12
CA HIS A 29 -2.46 -4.43 11.73
C HIS A 29 -1.52 -4.44 12.95
N LEU A 30 -0.73 -3.38 13.17
CA LEU A 30 0.14 -3.22 14.33
C LEU A 30 -0.58 -2.56 15.53
N LEU A 31 -1.78 -2.01 15.32
CA LEU A 31 -2.55 -1.37 16.38
C LEU A 31 -2.96 -2.36 17.47
N SER A 32 -2.99 -1.91 18.72
CA SER A 32 -3.51 -2.71 19.82
C SER A 32 -5.05 -2.74 19.83
N ALA A 33 -5.63 -3.70 20.54
CA ALA A 33 -7.09 -3.84 20.68
C ALA A 33 -7.74 -2.58 21.27
N GLU A 34 -7.05 -1.92 22.20
CA GLU A 34 -7.52 -0.69 22.85
C GLU A 34 -7.62 0.46 21.85
N VAL A 35 -6.68 0.55 20.89
CA VAL A 35 -6.71 1.57 19.84
C VAL A 35 -7.89 1.35 18.91
N PHE A 36 -8.23 0.12 18.55
CA PHE A 36 -9.45 -0.15 17.76
C PHE A 36 -10.72 0.30 18.49
N ALA A 37 -10.81 0.06 19.81
CA ALA A 37 -11.93 0.54 20.60
C ALA A 37 -11.97 2.09 20.67
N GLN A 38 -10.82 2.75 20.79
CA GLN A 38 -10.73 4.19 20.77
C GLN A 38 -11.11 4.78 19.41
N LEU A 39 -10.71 4.17 18.31
CA LEU A 39 -11.10 4.57 16.95
C LEU A 39 -12.61 4.48 16.74
N HIS A 40 -13.23 3.41 17.27
CA HIS A 40 -14.68 3.31 17.26
C HIS A 40 -15.34 4.48 17.99
N THR A 41 -14.86 4.80 19.19
CA THR A 41 -15.38 5.94 19.98
C THR A 41 -15.09 7.29 19.32
N LEU A 42 -13.92 7.44 18.69
CA LEU A 42 -13.56 8.65 17.95
C LEU A 42 -14.50 8.93 16.76
N ALA A 43 -14.90 7.87 16.06
CA ALA A 43 -15.79 7.98 14.90
C ALA A 43 -17.27 8.22 15.28
N GLN A 44 -17.62 8.13 16.56
CA GLN A 44 -18.99 8.40 17.03
C GLN A 44 -19.21 9.89 17.29
N PHE A 45 -20.02 10.52 16.46
CA PHE A 45 -20.48 11.88 16.64
C PHE A 45 -22.01 11.88 16.76
N ASP A 46 -22.53 12.77 17.60
CA ASP A 46 -23.95 12.96 17.86
C ASP A 46 -24.74 11.64 18.02
N PHE A 47 -24.30 10.82 19.01
CA PHE A 47 -24.87 9.49 19.27
C PHE A 47 -24.90 8.58 18.02
N ASP A 48 -23.91 8.72 17.16
CA ASP A 48 -23.77 7.93 15.93
C ASP A 48 -24.69 8.31 14.77
N SER A 49 -25.35 9.47 14.90
CA SER A 49 -26.25 9.98 13.85
C SER A 49 -25.52 10.66 12.72
N ASP A 50 -24.27 11.11 12.96
CA ASP A 50 -23.52 11.91 12.01
C ASP A 50 -22.13 11.31 11.70
N PRO A 51 -21.91 10.73 10.51
CA PRO A 51 -20.64 10.12 10.12
C PRO A 51 -19.61 11.17 9.67
N LEU A 52 -19.16 12.01 10.59
CA LEU A 52 -18.26 13.13 10.28
C LEU A 52 -16.83 12.70 9.92
N LEU A 53 -16.39 11.53 10.36
CA LEU A 53 -15.02 11.06 10.17
C LEU A 53 -14.98 9.70 9.46
N PRO A 54 -14.89 9.65 8.13
CA PRO A 54 -14.48 8.45 7.41
C PRO A 54 -13.09 7.99 7.84
N VAL A 55 -12.93 6.68 8.04
CA VAL A 55 -11.67 6.07 8.44
C VAL A 55 -11.27 5.00 7.43
N ILE A 56 -10.02 5.08 6.94
CA ILE A 56 -9.41 4.06 6.09
C ILE A 56 -8.31 3.38 6.91
N LEU A 57 -8.41 2.06 7.05
CA LEU A 57 -7.38 1.24 7.66
C LEU A 57 -6.64 0.48 6.56
N CYS A 58 -5.35 0.72 6.43
CA CYS A 58 -4.46 0.01 5.53
C CYS A 58 -3.56 -0.92 6.36
N GLY A 59 -3.30 -2.12 5.85
CA GLY A 59 -2.44 -3.06 6.56
C GLY A 59 -2.33 -4.40 5.85
N GLN A 60 -1.53 -5.29 6.42
CA GLN A 60 -1.39 -6.66 5.94
C GLN A 60 -2.63 -7.51 6.29
N ASP A 61 -2.70 -8.74 5.77
CA ASP A 61 -3.83 -9.66 5.95
C ASP A 61 -4.19 -9.88 7.43
N LYS A 62 -3.20 -9.82 8.33
CA LYS A 62 -3.41 -9.87 9.78
C LYS A 62 -4.38 -8.80 10.32
N LEU A 63 -4.63 -7.72 9.57
CA LEU A 63 -5.63 -6.71 9.96
C LEU A 63 -7.03 -7.32 10.00
N ILE A 64 -7.35 -8.22 9.09
CA ILE A 64 -8.64 -8.92 9.04
C ILE A 64 -8.83 -9.74 10.31
N ASP A 65 -7.80 -10.49 10.71
CA ASP A 65 -7.84 -11.30 11.94
C ASP A 65 -8.03 -10.41 13.16
N ARG A 66 -7.31 -9.28 13.22
CA ARG A 66 -7.43 -8.32 14.32
C ARG A 66 -8.82 -7.70 14.43
N LEU A 67 -9.45 -7.38 13.32
CA LEU A 67 -10.83 -6.86 13.29
C LEU A 67 -11.86 -7.92 13.69
N SER A 68 -11.52 -9.19 13.65
CA SER A 68 -12.39 -10.29 14.08
C SER A 68 -12.43 -10.47 15.59
N TYR A 69 -11.50 -9.90 16.36
CA TYR A 69 -11.50 -9.99 17.82
C TYR A 69 -12.70 -9.26 18.45
N PRO A 70 -13.24 -9.77 19.59
CA PRO A 70 -14.41 -9.20 20.25
C PRO A 70 -14.27 -7.69 20.54
N THR A 71 -13.09 -7.25 20.93
CA THR A 71 -12.78 -5.84 21.25
C THR A 71 -12.81 -4.91 20.04
N ALA A 72 -12.56 -5.44 18.84
CA ALA A 72 -12.59 -4.67 17.59
C ALA A 72 -13.93 -4.78 16.85
N ARG A 73 -14.83 -5.68 17.26
CA ARG A 73 -16.15 -5.87 16.62
C ARG A 73 -16.96 -4.62 16.42
N PRO A 74 -17.05 -3.68 17.39
CA PRO A 74 -17.80 -2.44 17.19
C PRO A 74 -17.27 -1.61 16.03
N LEU A 75 -15.96 -1.55 15.84
CA LEU A 75 -15.35 -0.89 14.67
C LEU A 75 -15.56 -1.71 13.40
N ALA A 76 -15.37 -3.02 13.47
CA ALA A 76 -15.51 -3.92 12.32
C ALA A 76 -16.95 -3.91 11.74
N SER A 77 -17.98 -3.75 12.58
CA SER A 77 -19.38 -3.67 12.14
C SER A 77 -19.68 -2.42 11.30
N ARG A 78 -18.80 -1.42 11.32
CA ARG A 78 -18.92 -0.17 10.53
C ARG A 78 -18.14 -0.21 9.24
N VAL A 79 -17.40 -1.29 8.97
CA VAL A 79 -16.64 -1.44 7.71
C VAL A 79 -17.62 -1.61 6.55
N ILE A 80 -17.72 -0.61 5.70
CA ILE A 80 -18.61 -0.57 4.54
C ILE A 80 -17.97 -1.10 3.26
N GLY A 81 -16.64 -1.24 3.24
CA GLY A 81 -15.92 -1.74 2.07
C GLY A 81 -14.58 -2.34 2.44
N ARG A 82 -14.15 -3.33 1.66
CA ARG A 82 -12.84 -3.97 1.77
C ARG A 82 -12.22 -4.06 0.39
N SER A 83 -10.93 -3.79 0.30
CA SER A 83 -10.14 -3.98 -0.92
C SER A 83 -8.92 -4.81 -0.57
N HIS A 84 -8.59 -5.78 -1.42
CA HIS A 84 -7.40 -6.60 -1.27
C HIS A 84 -6.50 -6.42 -2.49
N LEU A 85 -5.30 -5.90 -2.25
CA LEU A 85 -4.28 -5.71 -3.28
C LEU A 85 -3.52 -7.02 -3.47
N LYS A 86 -3.86 -7.75 -4.53
CA LYS A 86 -3.20 -9.01 -4.88
C LYS A 86 -1.86 -8.75 -5.58
N ALA A 87 -0.97 -9.75 -5.50
CA ALA A 87 0.23 -9.80 -6.33
C ALA A 87 -0.13 -9.69 -7.82
N LEU A 88 0.68 -8.94 -8.57
CA LEU A 88 0.44 -8.74 -10.01
C LEU A 88 0.68 -10.03 -10.79
N GLN A 89 -0.13 -10.27 -11.80
CA GLN A 89 0.12 -11.28 -12.84
C GLN A 89 1.18 -10.76 -13.83
N LEU A 90 1.76 -11.65 -14.63
CA LEU A 90 2.86 -11.32 -15.54
C LEU A 90 2.50 -10.20 -16.52
N GLU A 91 1.34 -10.25 -17.13
CA GLU A 91 0.87 -9.25 -18.10
C GLU A 91 0.71 -7.88 -17.44
N THR A 92 0.16 -7.86 -16.22
CA THR A 92 0.00 -6.62 -15.46
C THR A 92 1.36 -6.08 -15.00
N MET A 93 2.32 -6.96 -14.67
CA MET A 93 3.69 -6.56 -14.34
C MET A 93 4.38 -5.91 -15.55
N LYS A 94 4.21 -6.48 -16.74
CA LYS A 94 4.73 -5.91 -17.99
C LYS A 94 4.16 -4.51 -18.22
N ALA A 95 2.85 -4.36 -18.16
CA ALA A 95 2.18 -3.07 -18.31
C ALA A 95 2.62 -2.06 -17.25
N TYR A 96 2.86 -2.50 -16.02
CA TYR A 96 3.38 -1.67 -14.93
C TYR A 96 4.77 -1.14 -15.23
N ILE A 97 5.69 -1.99 -15.69
CA ILE A 97 7.06 -1.60 -16.07
C ILE A 97 7.02 -0.61 -17.25
N ASP A 98 6.25 -0.92 -18.30
CA ASP A 98 6.09 -0.06 -19.48
C ASP A 98 5.55 1.31 -19.10
N HIS A 99 4.56 1.37 -18.22
CA HIS A 99 3.98 2.62 -17.72
C HIS A 99 5.02 3.48 -17.01
N HIS A 100 5.80 2.90 -16.10
CA HIS A 100 6.83 3.65 -15.35
C HIS A 100 7.98 4.12 -16.24
N LEU A 101 8.39 3.32 -17.21
CA LEU A 101 9.38 3.74 -18.22
C LEU A 101 8.87 4.90 -19.07
N SER A 102 7.62 4.85 -19.48
CA SER A 102 6.96 5.94 -20.21
C SER A 102 6.92 7.24 -19.39
N LEU A 103 6.54 7.16 -18.11
CA LEU A 103 6.57 8.32 -17.20
C LEU A 103 7.97 8.89 -17.01
N ALA A 104 8.99 8.04 -17.05
CA ALA A 104 10.40 8.45 -17.01
C ALA A 104 10.93 9.02 -18.33
N GLY A 105 10.09 9.11 -19.37
CA GLY A 105 10.46 9.66 -20.69
C GLY A 105 11.14 8.65 -21.61
N SER A 106 11.15 7.36 -21.26
CA SER A 106 11.69 6.34 -22.17
C SER A 106 10.71 6.00 -23.28
N SER A 107 11.15 6.12 -24.53
CA SER A 107 10.36 5.76 -25.71
C SER A 107 10.34 4.25 -26.02
N LYS A 108 11.25 3.48 -25.39
CA LYS A 108 11.39 2.04 -25.59
C LYS A 108 11.60 1.35 -24.26
N ASN A 109 11.06 0.14 -24.12
CA ASN A 109 11.36 -0.71 -22.99
C ASN A 109 12.71 -1.40 -23.19
N PRO A 110 13.72 -1.15 -22.33
CA PRO A 110 15.00 -1.81 -22.42
C PRO A 110 15.01 -3.25 -21.87
N PHE A 111 13.96 -3.66 -21.14
CA PHE A 111 13.87 -5.01 -20.57
C PHE A 111 13.43 -6.01 -21.62
N SER A 112 14.16 -7.12 -21.76
CA SER A 112 13.70 -8.28 -22.53
C SER A 112 12.49 -8.94 -21.85
N ASP A 113 11.72 -9.72 -22.61
CA ASP A 113 10.60 -10.48 -22.05
C ASP A 113 11.07 -11.46 -20.96
N GLU A 114 12.27 -12.04 -21.10
CA GLU A 114 12.90 -12.89 -20.08
C GLU A 114 13.22 -12.10 -18.80
N ALA A 115 13.69 -10.84 -18.92
CA ALA A 115 13.95 -9.99 -17.77
C ALA A 115 12.65 -9.66 -17.03
N ILE A 116 11.57 -9.34 -17.75
CA ILE A 116 10.27 -9.09 -17.15
C ILE A 116 9.74 -10.33 -16.43
N LEU A 117 9.88 -11.50 -17.04
CA LEU A 117 9.52 -12.78 -16.42
C LEU A 117 10.35 -13.03 -15.14
N ALA A 118 11.66 -12.80 -15.19
CA ALA A 118 12.54 -12.96 -14.03
C ALA A 118 12.19 -11.97 -12.90
N ILE A 119 11.86 -10.71 -13.23
CA ILE A 119 11.37 -9.73 -12.24
C ILE A 119 10.05 -10.21 -11.62
N HIS A 120 9.10 -10.66 -12.43
CA HIS A 120 7.82 -11.15 -11.92
C HIS A 120 8.00 -12.35 -10.98
N GLN A 121 8.78 -13.35 -11.37
CA GLN A 121 9.07 -14.54 -10.56
C GLN A 121 9.83 -14.18 -9.27
N GLY A 122 10.90 -13.40 -9.39
CA GLY A 122 11.75 -13.00 -8.26
C GLY A 122 11.03 -12.09 -7.26
N SER A 123 10.09 -11.27 -7.74
CA SER A 123 9.28 -10.40 -6.87
C SER A 123 8.06 -11.10 -6.27
N GLY A 124 7.62 -12.24 -6.82
CA GLY A 124 6.33 -12.85 -6.51
C GLY A 124 5.15 -11.94 -6.87
N GLY A 125 5.30 -11.05 -7.86
CA GLY A 125 4.29 -10.07 -8.26
C GLY A 125 4.14 -8.87 -7.32
N LEU A 126 5.03 -8.72 -6.32
CA LEU A 126 4.99 -7.61 -5.35
C LEU A 126 5.74 -6.40 -5.90
N LEU A 127 5.05 -5.27 -6.01
CA LEU A 127 5.55 -4.05 -6.67
C LEU A 127 6.86 -3.52 -6.08
N ARG A 128 6.99 -3.48 -4.74
CA ARG A 128 8.22 -2.99 -4.09
C ARG A 128 9.42 -3.84 -4.48
N ARG A 129 9.29 -5.17 -4.41
CA ARG A 129 10.36 -6.09 -4.81
C ARG A 129 10.64 -6.02 -6.32
N ALA A 130 9.59 -5.91 -7.15
CA ALA A 130 9.74 -5.74 -8.59
C ALA A 130 10.55 -4.48 -8.94
N ASN A 131 10.24 -3.35 -8.31
CA ASN A 131 11.00 -2.11 -8.50
C ASN A 131 12.47 -2.25 -8.09
N THR A 132 12.72 -2.93 -6.97
CA THR A 132 14.08 -3.15 -6.48
C THR A 132 14.87 -4.01 -7.47
N LEU A 133 14.28 -5.12 -7.94
CA LEU A 133 14.91 -5.99 -8.95
C LEU A 133 15.13 -5.27 -10.29
N ALA A 134 14.12 -4.52 -10.76
CA ALA A 134 14.23 -3.77 -12.00
C ALA A 134 15.37 -2.73 -11.94
N ARG A 135 15.45 -1.97 -10.84
CA ARG A 135 16.54 -0.98 -10.64
C ARG A 135 17.90 -1.65 -10.56
N GLY A 136 18.02 -2.76 -9.83
CA GLY A 136 19.27 -3.52 -9.76
C GLY A 136 19.69 -4.06 -11.12
N ALA A 137 18.75 -4.60 -11.90
CA ALA A 137 19.02 -5.08 -13.25
C ALA A 137 19.45 -3.97 -14.22
N MET A 138 18.87 -2.78 -14.09
CA MET A 138 19.30 -1.59 -14.84
C MET A 138 20.75 -1.21 -14.51
N LEU A 139 21.12 -1.23 -13.21
CA LEU A 139 22.48 -0.95 -12.78
C LEU A 139 23.46 -2.01 -13.29
N ALA A 140 23.13 -3.30 -13.18
CA ALA A 140 23.96 -4.40 -13.68
C ALA A 140 24.21 -4.24 -15.19
N SER A 141 23.15 -4.00 -15.97
CA SER A 141 23.28 -3.80 -17.42
C SER A 141 24.12 -2.56 -17.78
N ALA A 142 24.02 -1.50 -16.98
CA ALA A 142 24.83 -0.29 -17.20
C ALA A 142 26.33 -0.52 -16.91
N ILE A 143 26.65 -1.33 -15.89
CA ILE A 143 28.05 -1.74 -15.59
C ILE A 143 28.62 -2.55 -16.76
N GLU A 144 27.84 -3.46 -17.33
CA GLU A 144 28.22 -4.28 -18.48
C GLU A 144 28.11 -3.53 -19.82
N LYS A 145 27.64 -2.26 -19.82
CA LYS A 145 27.41 -1.42 -21.00
C LYS A 145 26.46 -2.08 -22.02
N CYS A 146 25.52 -2.87 -21.56
CA CYS A 146 24.49 -3.49 -22.37
C CYS A 146 23.31 -2.54 -22.59
N GLN A 147 22.78 -2.49 -23.83
CA GLN A 147 21.58 -1.71 -24.13
C GLN A 147 20.28 -2.44 -23.79
N VAL A 148 20.32 -3.76 -23.71
CA VAL A 148 19.18 -4.62 -23.40
C VAL A 148 19.39 -5.25 -22.04
N ILE A 149 18.39 -5.16 -21.20
CA ILE A 149 18.39 -5.76 -19.88
C ILE A 149 17.85 -7.19 -20.00
N SER A 150 18.70 -8.16 -19.71
CA SER A 150 18.41 -9.59 -19.79
C SER A 150 17.96 -10.16 -18.44
N GLY A 151 17.45 -11.40 -18.46
CA GLY A 151 17.15 -12.15 -17.23
C GLY A 151 18.37 -12.36 -16.33
N GLU A 152 19.59 -12.40 -16.91
CA GLU A 152 20.83 -12.55 -16.15
C GLU A 152 21.11 -11.32 -15.27
N HIS A 153 20.91 -10.10 -15.80
CA HIS A 153 21.03 -8.87 -15.01
C HIS A 153 20.06 -8.86 -13.82
N VAL A 154 18.86 -9.44 -13.99
CA VAL A 154 17.89 -9.58 -12.88
C VAL A 154 18.37 -10.58 -11.84
N ARG A 155 18.99 -11.70 -12.27
CA ARG A 155 19.58 -12.67 -11.31
C ARG A 155 20.71 -12.06 -10.52
N LEU A 156 21.63 -11.36 -11.18
CA LEU A 156 22.69 -10.63 -10.49
C LEU A 156 22.11 -9.65 -9.45
N ALA A 157 21.12 -8.85 -9.85
CA ALA A 157 20.43 -7.95 -8.92
C ALA A 157 19.81 -8.69 -7.73
N SER A 158 19.28 -9.90 -7.93
CA SER A 158 18.63 -10.66 -6.85
C SER A 158 19.62 -11.20 -5.81
N THR A 159 20.90 -11.43 -6.17
CA THR A 159 21.93 -11.90 -5.24
C THR A 159 22.53 -10.79 -4.40
N GLU A 160 22.44 -9.54 -4.85
CA GLU A 160 23.02 -8.39 -4.13
C GLU A 160 22.01 -7.66 -3.21
N ILE A 161 20.71 -8.02 -3.29
CA ILE A 161 19.61 -7.31 -2.62
C ILE A 161 19.11 -8.07 -1.36
N ILE A 162 19.85 -9.03 -0.85
CA ILE A 162 19.48 -9.78 0.37
C ILE A 162 19.87 -9.00 1.62
#